data_8f1ad6560bf023dfe42b5099951ea4a1
#
_entry.id   8f1ad6560bf023dfe42b5099951ea4a1
#
_cell.length_a   1.000
_cell.length_b   1.000
_cell.length_c   1.000
_cell.angle_alpha   90.00
_cell.angle_beta   90.00
_cell.angle_gamma   90.00
#
_symmetry.space_group_name_H-M   'P 1'
#
loop_
_entity.id
_entity.type
_entity.pdbx_description
1 polymer ?
#
loop_
_entity_poly.entity_id
_entity_poly.type
_entity_poly.pdbx_seq_one_letter_code
_entity_poly.pdbx_strand_id
1 'polypeptide(L)'
;GTIPRFEIQGTVIADMPVKRTFGHNRILGCKLFDWGQIVLDFRRKRFLFIPRGGEAKAPPQPACNFTLALSAGQLVVGQVWDEALADVIAPGDRILSLDGHPWDGDVCRFLLDPDPLDGTVCGIGTASGQHVVLTIETMK
;
A
#
# COMPACT_ATOMS: atom_id res chain seq x y z
N GLY A 1 0.21 9.53 -0.37
CA GLY A 1 0.88 10.83 -0.28
C GLY A 1 2.36 10.70 0.06
N THR A 2 3.06 11.81 0.06
CA THR A 2 4.48 11.89 0.44
C THR A 2 4.68 12.92 1.56
N ILE A 3 5.65 12.65 2.43
CA ILE A 3 6.17 13.65 3.36
C ILE A 3 7.45 14.21 2.74
N PRO A 4 7.52 15.52 2.45
CA PRO A 4 8.68 16.13 1.77
C PRO A 4 9.99 15.95 2.55
N ARG A 5 9.90 15.93 3.87
CA ARG A 5 11.04 15.76 4.77
C ARG A 5 10.64 14.91 5.97
N PHE A 6 11.28 13.78 6.12
CA PHE A 6 11.20 12.94 7.31
C PHE A 6 12.59 12.85 7.95
N GLU A 7 12.67 13.04 9.25
CA GLU A 7 13.94 12.98 9.97
C GLU A 7 13.89 11.91 11.06
N ILE A 8 14.90 11.06 11.10
CA ILE A 8 15.08 10.04 12.11
C ILE A 8 16.53 10.02 12.58
N GLN A 9 16.76 10.34 13.85
CA GLN A 9 18.07 10.37 14.48
C GLN A 9 19.13 11.16 13.65
N GLY A 10 18.76 12.32 13.14
CA GLY A 10 19.64 13.17 12.33
C GLY A 10 19.74 12.77 10.86
N THR A 11 19.17 11.65 10.46
CA THR A 11 19.10 11.25 9.05
C THR A 11 17.83 11.82 8.42
N VAL A 12 18.00 12.58 7.34
CA VAL A 12 16.89 13.16 6.57
C VAL A 12 16.57 12.28 5.39
N ILE A 13 15.32 11.89 5.25
CA ILE A 13 14.76 11.17 4.10
C ILE A 13 13.83 12.14 3.38
N ALA A 14 14.15 12.45 2.13
CA ALA A 14 13.32 13.30 1.29
C ALA A 14 12.20 12.47 0.64
N ASP A 15 11.05 13.13 0.42
CA ASP A 15 9.91 12.58 -0.33
C ASP A 15 9.47 11.18 0.14
N MET A 16 9.46 10.99 1.47
CA MET A 16 9.09 9.70 2.05
C MET A 16 7.65 9.35 1.74
N PRO A 17 7.39 8.21 1.07
CA PRO A 17 6.04 7.78 0.79
C PRO A 17 5.31 7.39 2.08
N VAL A 18 4.10 7.89 2.24
CA VAL A 18 3.27 7.60 3.42
C VAL A 18 1.86 7.22 3.00
N LYS A 19 1.29 6.29 3.74
CA LYS A 19 -0.12 5.91 3.62
C LYS A 19 -0.87 6.42 4.84
N ARG A 20 -1.99 7.09 4.62
CA ARG A 20 -2.88 7.46 5.72
C ARG A 20 -3.58 6.19 6.21
N THR A 21 -3.46 5.89 7.50
CA THR A 21 -4.19 4.80 8.15
C THR A 21 -5.32 5.38 9.00
N PHE A 22 -6.41 4.63 9.12
CA PHE A 22 -7.46 4.97 10.07
C PHE A 22 -6.98 4.62 11.48
N GLY A 23 -7.10 5.56 12.40
CA GLY A 23 -6.72 5.39 13.80
C GLY A 23 -5.63 6.38 14.26
N HIS A 24 -5.30 6.31 15.55
CA HIS A 24 -4.35 7.22 16.18
C HIS A 24 -2.89 6.73 16.12
N ASN A 25 -2.66 5.53 15.60
CA ASN A 25 -1.33 4.95 15.58
C ASN A 25 -0.53 5.45 14.37
N ARG A 26 0.67 5.95 14.65
CA ARG A 26 1.67 6.24 13.63
C ARG A 26 2.56 5.01 13.48
N ILE A 27 2.50 4.36 12.32
CA ILE A 27 3.25 3.14 12.03
C ILE A 27 4.38 3.46 11.09
N LEU A 28 5.60 3.17 11.51
CA LEU A 28 6.76 3.20 10.67
C LEU A 28 6.96 1.81 10.09
N GLY A 29 6.69 1.66 8.79
CA GLY A 29 6.69 0.35 8.12
C GLY A 29 8.08 -0.17 7.78
N CYS A 30 8.13 -1.42 7.33
CA CYS A 30 9.37 -2.13 6.95
C CYS A 30 10.16 -1.45 5.81
N LYS A 31 9.54 -0.57 5.05
CA LYS A 31 10.22 0.25 4.05
C LYS A 31 11.38 1.08 4.61
N LEU A 32 11.41 1.33 5.92
CA LEU A 32 12.54 2.00 6.55
C LEU A 32 13.86 1.22 6.39
N PHE A 33 13.80 -0.10 6.22
CA PHE A 33 14.98 -0.93 5.94
C PHE A 33 15.64 -0.64 4.59
N ASP A 34 14.94 -0.04 3.65
CA ASP A 34 15.50 0.35 2.35
C ASP A 34 16.56 1.45 2.53
N TRP A 35 16.45 2.25 3.60
CA TRP A 35 17.36 3.37 3.88
C TRP A 35 18.41 3.09 4.94
N GLY A 36 18.29 1.98 5.67
CA GLY A 36 19.24 1.70 6.72
C GLY A 36 18.98 0.41 7.48
N GLN A 37 19.73 0.24 8.54
CA GLN A 37 19.57 -0.84 9.49
C GLN A 37 18.84 -0.33 10.73
N ILE A 38 18.00 -1.18 11.29
CA ILE A 38 17.33 -0.91 12.56
C ILE A 38 17.89 -1.86 13.62
N VAL A 39 18.37 -1.29 14.71
CA VAL A 39 18.80 -2.04 15.88
C VAL A 39 17.80 -1.80 17.01
N LEU A 40 17.19 -2.86 17.51
CA LEU A 40 16.28 -2.84 18.64
C LEU A 40 16.98 -3.43 19.86
N ASP A 41 17.33 -2.59 20.84
CA ASP A 41 17.84 -3.03 22.13
C ASP A 41 16.70 -3.08 23.13
N PHE A 42 16.04 -4.23 23.22
CA PHE A 42 14.91 -4.44 24.13
C PHE A 42 15.30 -4.31 25.61
N ARG A 43 16.55 -4.66 25.95
CA ARG A 43 17.03 -4.58 27.33
C ARG A 43 17.13 -3.14 27.81
N ARG A 44 17.64 -2.24 26.93
CA ARG A 44 17.79 -0.82 27.20
C ARG A 44 16.63 0.03 26.69
N LYS A 45 15.62 -0.59 26.08
CA LYS A 45 14.48 0.08 25.45
C LYS A 45 14.92 1.17 24.47
N ARG A 46 15.92 0.84 23.63
CA ARG A 46 16.48 1.76 22.66
C ARG A 46 16.18 1.30 21.23
N PHE A 47 15.97 2.28 20.40
CA PHE A 47 15.88 2.15 18.94
C PHE A 47 17.03 2.93 18.35
N LEU A 48 17.78 2.32 17.43
CA LEU A 48 18.85 2.96 16.69
C LEU A 48 18.60 2.73 15.20
N PHE A 49 18.67 3.79 14.42
CA PHE A 49 18.65 3.74 12.97
C PHE A 49 20.05 4.08 12.44
N ILE A 50 20.61 3.17 11.62
CA ILE A 50 21.92 3.32 11.01
C ILE A 50 21.70 3.49 9.51
N PRO A 51 21.85 4.69 8.94
CA PRO A 51 21.63 4.93 7.52
C PRO A 51 22.67 4.22 6.67
N ARG A 52 22.30 3.82 5.46
CA ARG A 52 23.21 3.17 4.50
C ARG A 52 24.12 4.15 3.75
N GLY A 53 24.30 5.34 4.18
CA GLY A 53 25.16 6.35 3.54
C GLY A 53 24.61 6.90 2.21
N GLY A 54 24.80 8.18 2.00
CA GLY A 54 24.26 8.93 0.85
C GLY A 54 22.97 9.64 1.17
N GLU A 55 22.54 10.56 0.32
CA GLU A 55 21.21 11.15 0.38
C GLU A 55 20.20 10.03 0.07
N ALA A 56 19.50 9.59 1.09
CA ALA A 56 18.46 8.59 0.93
C ALA A 56 17.23 9.24 0.30
N LYS A 57 17.23 9.31 -1.02
CA LYS A 57 16.02 9.63 -1.75
C LYS A 57 15.16 8.36 -1.81
N ALA A 58 13.93 8.46 -1.36
CA ALA A 58 12.99 7.36 -1.52
C ALA A 58 12.88 7.00 -3.01
N PRO A 59 13.11 5.73 -3.40
CA PRO A 59 12.81 5.35 -4.76
C PRO A 59 11.33 5.65 -5.02
N PRO A 60 10.99 6.19 -6.18
CA PRO A 60 9.60 6.37 -6.55
C PRO A 60 8.91 5.00 -6.40
N GLN A 61 7.91 4.92 -5.55
CA GLN A 61 7.07 3.73 -5.52
C GLN A 61 6.19 3.77 -6.74
N PRO A 62 6.18 2.74 -7.58
CA PRO A 62 5.17 2.63 -8.59
C PRO A 62 3.81 2.64 -7.87
N ALA A 63 3.06 3.70 -8.04
CA ALA A 63 1.69 3.73 -7.58
C ALA A 63 0.83 2.98 -8.59
N CYS A 64 0.04 2.03 -8.13
CA CYS A 64 -0.99 1.44 -8.96
C CYS A 64 -2.16 2.43 -9.10
N ASN A 65 -2.92 2.31 -10.18
CA ASN A 65 -4.13 3.12 -10.41
C ASN A 65 -5.14 2.98 -9.25
N PHE A 66 -5.28 1.79 -8.67
CA PHE A 66 -5.98 1.56 -7.40
C PHE A 66 -5.34 0.39 -6.63
N THR A 67 -5.66 0.26 -5.34
CA THR A 67 -5.15 -0.79 -4.48
C THR A 67 -6.27 -1.66 -3.93
N LEU A 68 -5.92 -2.89 -3.53
CA LEU A 68 -6.82 -3.79 -2.83
C LEU A 68 -6.59 -3.71 -1.31
N ALA A 69 -7.63 -3.95 -0.55
CA ALA A 69 -7.58 -4.03 0.91
C ALA A 69 -8.53 -5.11 1.42
N LEU A 70 -8.25 -5.60 2.64
CA LEU A 70 -9.15 -6.49 3.35
C LEU A 70 -9.96 -5.69 4.37
N SER A 71 -11.26 -5.88 4.34
CA SER A 71 -12.20 -5.28 5.29
C SER A 71 -13.23 -6.33 5.71
N ALA A 72 -13.27 -6.66 7.00
CA ALA A 72 -14.17 -7.66 7.56
C ALA A 72 -14.20 -9.01 6.78
N GLY A 73 -13.03 -9.49 6.34
CA GLY A 73 -12.90 -10.72 5.56
C GLY A 73 -13.32 -10.61 4.09
N GLN A 74 -13.68 -9.43 3.64
CA GLN A 74 -13.99 -9.15 2.24
C GLN A 74 -12.83 -8.41 1.58
N LEU A 75 -12.54 -8.77 0.34
CA LEU A 75 -11.61 -8.00 -0.48
C LEU A 75 -12.35 -6.79 -1.05
N VAL A 76 -11.77 -5.63 -0.90
CA VAL A 76 -12.38 -4.35 -1.32
C VAL A 76 -11.35 -3.46 -2.02
N VAL A 77 -11.83 -2.48 -2.77
CA VAL A 77 -11.00 -1.38 -3.25
C VAL A 77 -10.45 -0.63 -2.03
N GLY A 78 -9.13 -0.54 -1.93
CA GLY A 78 -8.47 0.11 -0.81
C GLY A 78 -8.34 1.61 -1.01
N GLN A 79 -7.67 2.01 -2.08
CA GLN A 79 -7.43 3.40 -2.44
C GLN A 79 -7.41 3.54 -3.96
N VAL A 80 -7.99 4.60 -4.47
CA VAL A 80 -7.98 4.96 -5.89
C VAL A 80 -7.00 6.12 -6.04
N TRP A 81 -5.98 5.94 -6.88
CA TRP A 81 -4.94 6.93 -7.14
C TRP A 81 -5.14 7.63 -8.48
N ASP A 82 -5.74 6.91 -9.44
CA ASP A 82 -6.07 7.47 -10.75
C ASP A 82 -7.38 8.27 -10.66
N GLU A 83 -7.28 9.57 -10.91
CA GLU A 83 -8.44 10.46 -10.88
C GLU A 83 -9.52 10.06 -11.90
N ALA A 84 -9.13 9.46 -13.02
CA ALA A 84 -10.08 8.97 -14.03
C ALA A 84 -10.95 7.81 -13.53
N LEU A 85 -10.48 7.06 -12.54
CA LEU A 85 -11.23 5.97 -11.93
C LEU A 85 -12.08 6.40 -10.73
N ALA A 86 -11.85 7.59 -10.18
CA ALA A 86 -12.53 8.06 -8.97
C ALA A 86 -14.05 8.23 -9.14
N ASP A 87 -14.51 8.42 -10.38
CA ASP A 87 -15.94 8.48 -10.72
C ASP A 87 -16.56 7.10 -11.01
N VAL A 88 -15.71 6.06 -11.13
CA VAL A 88 -16.13 4.70 -11.52
C VAL A 88 -16.15 3.78 -10.31
N ILE A 89 -15.12 3.85 -9.47
CA ILE A 89 -14.95 3.03 -8.26
C ILE A 89 -14.59 3.91 -7.06
N ALA A 90 -14.94 3.43 -5.88
CA ALA A 90 -14.63 4.11 -4.62
C ALA A 90 -13.97 3.14 -3.60
N PRO A 91 -13.19 3.68 -2.66
CA PRO A 91 -12.70 2.89 -1.53
C PRO A 91 -13.86 2.21 -0.79
N GLY A 92 -13.75 0.90 -0.59
CA GLY A 92 -14.79 0.07 0.03
C GLY A 92 -15.66 -0.71 -0.96
N ASP A 93 -15.61 -0.42 -2.26
CA ASP A 93 -16.26 -1.23 -3.28
C ASP A 93 -15.74 -2.67 -3.26
N ARG A 94 -16.64 -3.64 -3.42
CA ARG A 94 -16.30 -5.06 -3.23
C ARG A 94 -15.60 -5.64 -4.45
N ILE A 95 -14.53 -6.34 -4.22
CA ILE A 95 -13.91 -7.18 -5.25
C ILE A 95 -14.66 -8.50 -5.30
N LEU A 96 -15.21 -8.80 -6.45
CA LEU A 96 -16.01 -10.00 -6.69
C LEU A 96 -15.18 -11.13 -7.31
N SER A 97 -14.19 -10.75 -8.14
CA SER A 97 -13.32 -11.70 -8.81
C SER A 97 -11.94 -11.12 -9.08
N LEU A 98 -10.95 -11.99 -9.18
CA LEU A 98 -9.58 -11.70 -9.62
C LEU A 98 -9.24 -12.63 -10.78
N ASP A 99 -8.81 -12.07 -11.90
CA ASP A 99 -8.46 -12.80 -13.13
C ASP A 99 -9.55 -13.79 -13.57
N GLY A 100 -10.82 -13.38 -13.45
CA GLY A 100 -11.98 -14.19 -13.78
C GLY A 100 -12.38 -15.24 -12.74
N HIS A 101 -11.60 -15.41 -11.67
CA HIS A 101 -11.93 -16.32 -10.57
C HIS A 101 -12.68 -15.57 -9.47
N PRO A 102 -13.86 -16.04 -9.04
CA PRO A 102 -14.57 -15.46 -7.91
C PRO A 102 -13.67 -15.39 -6.66
N TRP A 103 -13.79 -14.30 -5.91
CA TRP A 103 -13.12 -14.19 -4.62
C TRP A 103 -13.69 -15.22 -3.63
N ASP A 104 -12.85 -16.15 -3.19
CA ASP A 104 -13.22 -17.28 -2.33
C ASP A 104 -13.00 -17.03 -0.84
N GLY A 105 -12.45 -15.85 -0.49
CA GLY A 105 -12.12 -15.48 0.89
C GLY A 105 -10.78 -16.01 1.38
N ASP A 106 -9.94 -16.61 0.52
CA ASP A 106 -8.59 -17.05 0.89
C ASP A 106 -7.64 -15.86 1.09
N VAL A 107 -7.75 -15.29 2.29
CA VAL A 107 -6.91 -14.18 2.75
C VAL A 107 -5.42 -14.58 2.81
N CYS A 108 -5.14 -15.85 3.16
CA CYS A 108 -3.75 -16.31 3.29
C CYS A 108 -3.04 -16.30 1.93
N ARG A 109 -3.71 -16.76 0.89
CA ARG A 109 -3.19 -16.72 -0.47
C ARG A 109 -2.88 -15.28 -0.91
N PHE A 110 -3.78 -14.34 -0.62
CA PHE A 110 -3.61 -12.94 -0.94
C PHE A 110 -2.43 -12.28 -0.18
N LEU A 111 -2.20 -12.67 1.09
CA LEU A 111 -1.12 -12.13 1.91
C LEU A 111 0.24 -12.77 1.62
N LEU A 112 0.25 -14.01 1.14
CA LEU A 112 1.48 -14.79 0.90
C LEU A 112 2.00 -14.65 -0.53
N ASP A 113 1.19 -14.14 -1.44
CA ASP A 113 1.61 -13.86 -2.81
C ASP A 113 2.10 -12.39 -2.88
N PRO A 114 3.42 -12.16 -2.83
CA PRO A 114 3.98 -10.83 -2.91
C PRO A 114 4.10 -10.34 -4.35
N ASP A 115 3.64 -11.12 -5.34
CA ASP A 115 3.70 -10.70 -6.73
C ASP A 115 2.96 -9.38 -6.92
N PRO A 116 3.54 -8.45 -7.67
CA PRO A 116 2.88 -7.21 -7.97
C PRO A 116 1.53 -7.53 -8.61
N LEU A 117 0.48 -6.99 -8.03
CA LEU A 117 -0.88 -7.11 -8.56
C LEU A 117 -1.05 -6.41 -9.93
N ASP A 118 0.04 -5.90 -10.49
CA ASP A 118 0.09 -5.27 -11.81
C ASP A 118 -0.37 -6.24 -12.89
N GLY A 119 -1.32 -5.83 -13.69
CA GLY A 119 -1.95 -6.69 -14.70
C GLY A 119 -3.12 -7.53 -14.18
N THR A 120 -3.39 -7.57 -12.87
CA THR A 120 -4.53 -8.32 -12.32
C THR A 120 -5.85 -7.70 -12.75
N VAL A 121 -6.74 -8.50 -13.30
CA VAL A 121 -8.09 -8.08 -13.71
C VAL A 121 -9.05 -8.26 -12.55
N CYS A 122 -9.65 -7.17 -12.07
CA CYS A 122 -10.57 -7.13 -10.96
C CYS A 122 -12.01 -6.96 -11.43
N GLY A 123 -12.90 -7.88 -11.05
CA GLY A 123 -14.35 -7.67 -11.11
C GLY A 123 -14.80 -6.97 -9.83
N ILE A 124 -15.40 -5.79 -9.96
CA ILE A 124 -15.72 -4.90 -8.85
C ILE A 124 -17.22 -4.64 -8.81
N GLY A 125 -17.86 -4.88 -7.66
CA GLY A 125 -19.22 -4.48 -7.38
C GLY A 125 -19.23 -3.14 -6.63
N THR A 126 -19.76 -2.11 -7.27
CA THR A 126 -19.83 -0.76 -6.70
C THR A 126 -20.98 -0.60 -5.72
N ALA A 127 -20.91 0.40 -4.86
CA ALA A 127 -21.97 0.74 -3.92
C ALA A 127 -23.30 1.09 -4.62
N SER A 128 -23.24 1.55 -5.88
CA SER A 128 -24.42 1.81 -6.72
C SER A 128 -25.05 0.54 -7.32
N GLY A 129 -24.45 -0.64 -7.08
CA GLY A 129 -24.92 -1.91 -7.62
C GLY A 129 -24.44 -2.21 -9.04
N GLN A 130 -23.55 -1.40 -9.58
CA GLN A 130 -22.92 -1.67 -10.89
C GLN A 130 -21.80 -2.71 -10.75
N HIS A 131 -21.56 -3.46 -11.83
CA HIS A 131 -20.44 -4.36 -11.95
C HIS A 131 -19.47 -3.80 -13.00
N VAL A 132 -18.24 -3.53 -12.60
CA VAL A 132 -17.17 -3.03 -13.48
C VAL A 132 -15.99 -3.99 -13.46
N VAL A 133 -15.27 -4.05 -14.57
CA VAL A 133 -14.06 -4.85 -14.70
C VAL A 133 -12.91 -3.90 -15.01
N LEU A 134 -11.90 -3.89 -14.13
CA LEU A 134 -10.74 -3.01 -14.24
C LEU A 134 -9.46 -3.81 -14.02
N THR A 135 -8.40 -3.38 -14.68
CA THR A 135 -7.06 -3.94 -14.48
C THR A 135 -6.27 -3.06 -13.53
N ILE A 136 -5.56 -3.67 -12.60
CA ILE A 136 -4.58 -2.97 -11.77
C ILE A 136 -3.37 -2.67 -12.65
N GLU A 137 -3.01 -1.40 -12.77
CA GLU A 137 -1.90 -0.95 -13.60
C GLU A 137 -0.96 -0.08 -12.79
N THR A 138 0.35 -0.29 -13.00
CA THR A 138 1.36 0.60 -12.44
C THR A 138 1.34 1.93 -13.19
N MET A 139 1.09 3.01 -12.47
CA MET A 139 1.14 4.38 -13.01
C MET A 139 2.60 4.78 -13.25
N LYS A 140 2.87 5.28 -14.44
CA LYS A 140 4.20 5.79 -14.83
C LYS A 140 4.43 7.21 -14.36
#